data_ec0d3c5d7e2cf7fbe831c68b2f3eade1
#
_entry.id   ec0d3c5d7e2cf7fbe831c68b2f3eade1
#
_cell.length_a   1.000
_cell.length_b   1.000
_cell.length_c   1.000
_cell.angle_alpha   90.00
_cell.angle_beta   90.00
_cell.angle_gamma   90.00
#
_symmetry.space_group_name_H-M   'P 1'
#
loop_
_entity.id
_entity.type
_entity.pdbx_description
1 polymer ?
#
loop_
_entity_poly.entity_id
_entity_poly.type
_entity_poly.pdbx_seq_one_letter_code
_entity_poly.pdbx_strand_id
1 'polypeptide(L)'
;MNRGAIVGCVAVLGACATAVAQTPLERGRYLVDTVMTCHNCHTPRGPNGFQFDKALSGGLRFDEPPFDVWATNITPDRDTGIGNWSDAEIKTALQEGRRPAGHQLAEVMPSGFYKILTPRDLDGIVAYLRSLPPVDHKVPGPVYKMQIPFQVFPGAEKPMSESDLDDKLKRGFYLVTIAHCIACHTPFGPPATGIDFENSLGKGGREFPGPWGVSTARNITSSKKSAGIGDWSDAEVKRAITQGVRKDGTKLKPPMGYPFYAKMTDGDLDAMVAYLRTVPAKE
;
A
#
# COMPACT_ATOMS: atom_id res chain seq x y z
N MET A 1 50.47 -16.55 -54.32
CA MET A 1 50.09 -15.29 -53.66
C MET A 1 48.89 -15.58 -52.73
N ASN A 2 49.17 -15.95 -51.45
CA ASN A 2 48.17 -16.27 -50.49
C ASN A 2 47.86 -15.01 -49.68
N ARG A 3 46.61 -14.56 -49.69
CA ARG A 3 46.12 -13.49 -48.82
C ARG A 3 45.43 -14.14 -47.62
N GLY A 4 46.08 -14.11 -46.48
CA GLY A 4 45.46 -14.50 -45.22
C GLY A 4 44.50 -13.41 -44.71
N ALA A 5 43.27 -13.80 -44.45
CA ALA A 5 42.26 -12.95 -43.82
C ALA A 5 42.45 -13.04 -42.26
N ILE A 6 42.69 -11.90 -41.64
CA ILE A 6 42.72 -11.78 -40.20
C ILE A 6 41.29 -11.52 -39.73
N VAL A 7 40.70 -12.49 -39.03
CA VAL A 7 39.43 -12.33 -38.34
C VAL A 7 39.68 -11.72 -36.96
N GLY A 8 39.37 -10.45 -36.80
CA GLY A 8 39.42 -9.77 -35.49
C GLY A 8 38.22 -10.16 -34.62
N CYS A 9 38.45 -10.86 -33.51
CA CYS A 9 37.45 -11.05 -32.47
C CYS A 9 37.26 -9.75 -31.71
N VAL A 10 36.11 -9.11 -31.85
CA VAL A 10 35.68 -8.01 -31.00
C VAL A 10 35.07 -8.61 -29.73
N ALA A 11 35.78 -8.53 -28.62
CA ALA A 11 35.26 -8.89 -27.31
C ALA A 11 34.31 -7.76 -26.83
N VAL A 12 33.01 -8.04 -26.82
CA VAL A 12 32.01 -7.16 -26.19
C VAL A 12 32.09 -7.35 -24.67
N LEU A 13 32.74 -6.43 -23.98
CA LEU A 13 32.70 -6.34 -22.53
C LEU A 13 31.29 -5.87 -22.11
N GLY A 14 30.46 -6.81 -21.73
CA GLY A 14 29.17 -6.52 -21.09
C GLY A 14 29.44 -5.88 -19.70
N ALA A 15 29.16 -4.59 -19.56
CA ALA A 15 29.15 -3.95 -18.26
C ALA A 15 27.96 -4.51 -17.46
N CYS A 16 28.23 -5.40 -16.49
CA CYS A 16 27.28 -5.72 -15.42
C CYS A 16 27.06 -4.45 -14.60
N ALA A 17 25.97 -3.74 -14.86
CA ALA A 17 25.50 -2.68 -13.96
C ALA A 17 25.13 -3.34 -12.62
N THR A 18 25.98 -3.22 -11.61
CA THR A 18 25.63 -3.58 -10.24
C THR A 18 24.49 -2.66 -9.81
N ALA A 19 23.30 -3.23 -9.59
CA ALA A 19 22.19 -2.49 -8.99
C ALA A 19 22.66 -1.96 -7.62
N VAL A 20 22.80 -0.64 -7.51
CA VAL A 20 23.11 -0.01 -6.22
C VAL A 20 21.92 -0.26 -5.30
N ALA A 21 22.18 -0.91 -4.16
CA ALA A 21 21.14 -1.15 -3.17
C ALA A 21 20.59 0.20 -2.67
N GLN A 22 19.25 0.32 -2.64
CA GLN A 22 18.59 1.51 -2.11
C GLN A 22 19.06 1.79 -0.68
N THR A 23 19.33 3.05 -0.37
CA THR A 23 19.53 3.50 1.01
C THR A 23 18.25 3.32 1.82
N PRO A 24 18.30 3.25 3.16
CA PRO A 24 17.09 3.20 3.99
C PRO A 24 16.11 4.34 3.70
N LEU A 25 16.63 5.54 3.48
CA LEU A 25 15.79 6.71 3.15
C LEU A 25 15.08 6.58 1.80
N GLU A 26 15.79 6.15 0.76
CA GLU A 26 15.21 5.91 -0.57
C GLU A 26 14.18 4.79 -0.53
N ARG A 27 14.47 3.73 0.23
CA ARG A 27 13.53 2.62 0.42
C ARG A 27 12.28 3.08 1.17
N GLY A 28 12.43 3.84 2.26
CA GLY A 28 11.31 4.42 3.01
C GLY A 28 10.45 5.33 2.14
N ARG A 29 11.08 6.19 1.34
CA ARG A 29 10.38 7.04 0.36
C ARG A 29 9.56 6.19 -0.62
N TYR A 30 10.17 5.18 -1.21
CA TYR A 30 9.48 4.29 -2.15
C TYR A 30 8.27 3.60 -1.51
N LEU A 31 8.41 3.13 -0.28
CA LEU A 31 7.30 2.49 0.43
C LEU A 31 6.18 3.48 0.75
N VAL A 32 6.48 4.61 1.35
CA VAL A 32 5.48 5.62 1.78
C VAL A 32 4.77 6.27 0.59
N ASP A 33 5.55 6.71 -0.42
CA ASP A 33 5.02 7.50 -1.54
C ASP A 33 4.39 6.63 -2.63
N THR A 34 4.73 5.33 -2.67
CA THR A 34 4.36 4.46 -3.79
C THR A 34 3.59 3.24 -3.35
N VAL A 35 4.21 2.31 -2.60
CA VAL A 35 3.61 1.00 -2.31
C VAL A 35 2.49 1.10 -1.27
N MET A 36 2.76 1.72 -0.12
CA MET A 36 1.78 1.87 0.97
C MET A 36 0.79 3.01 0.73
N THR A 37 1.03 3.84 -0.28
CA THR A 37 0.16 4.97 -0.67
C THR A 37 -0.28 5.86 0.50
N CYS A 38 0.61 6.16 1.46
CA CYS A 38 0.27 6.94 2.66
C CYS A 38 -0.34 8.31 2.32
N HIS A 39 0.11 8.92 1.21
CA HIS A 39 -0.48 10.15 0.68
C HIS A 39 -1.97 10.04 0.37
N ASN A 40 -2.46 8.85 0.02
CA ASN A 40 -3.87 8.68 -0.37
C ASN A 40 -4.83 9.08 0.75
N CYS A 41 -4.42 8.90 2.01
CA CYS A 41 -5.18 9.29 3.20
C CYS A 41 -4.57 10.50 3.91
N HIS A 42 -3.24 10.54 4.04
CA HIS A 42 -2.53 11.53 4.86
C HIS A 42 -2.14 12.81 4.13
N THR A 43 -2.43 12.98 2.84
CA THR A 43 -2.25 14.26 2.15
C THR A 43 -3.61 14.92 1.93
N PRO A 44 -3.79 16.17 2.36
CA PRO A 44 -5.05 16.87 2.19
C PRO A 44 -5.47 16.96 0.73
N ARG A 45 -6.78 17.05 0.50
CA ARG A 45 -7.35 17.24 -0.83
C ARG A 45 -8.08 18.57 -0.91
N GLY A 46 -7.84 19.29 -1.99
CA GLY A 46 -8.56 20.49 -2.37
C GLY A 46 -9.40 20.25 -3.63
N PRO A 47 -10.00 21.32 -4.17
CA PRO A 47 -10.80 21.23 -5.40
C PRO A 47 -10.05 20.65 -6.60
N ASN A 48 -8.74 20.85 -6.65
CA ASN A 48 -7.85 20.40 -7.74
C ASN A 48 -7.12 19.08 -7.45
N GLY A 49 -7.51 18.32 -6.42
CA GLY A 49 -6.87 17.07 -6.03
C GLY A 49 -5.98 17.20 -4.80
N PHE A 50 -4.89 16.42 -4.75
CA PHE A 50 -3.98 16.41 -3.62
C PHE A 50 -3.21 17.73 -3.46
N GLN A 51 -3.11 18.23 -2.23
CA GLN A 51 -2.32 19.40 -1.84
C GLN A 51 -0.92 18.95 -1.42
N PHE A 52 -0.04 18.71 -2.39
CA PHE A 52 1.31 18.22 -2.10
C PHE A 52 2.23 19.26 -1.44
N ASP A 53 1.87 20.52 -1.42
CA ASP A 53 2.49 21.57 -0.59
C ASP A 53 2.29 21.31 0.91
N LYS A 54 1.28 20.52 1.27
CA LYS A 54 0.98 20.03 2.63
C LYS A 54 1.04 18.49 2.69
N ALA A 55 1.96 17.90 1.95
CA ALA A 55 2.08 16.44 1.88
C ALA A 55 2.14 15.80 3.27
N LEU A 56 1.37 14.73 3.46
CA LEU A 56 1.34 13.90 4.67
C LEU A 56 0.91 14.63 5.97
N SER A 57 0.31 15.81 5.85
CA SER A 57 -0.19 16.56 7.01
C SER A 57 -1.59 16.14 7.48
N GLY A 58 -2.20 15.09 6.88
CA GLY A 58 -3.50 14.57 7.28
C GLY A 58 -4.68 15.29 6.61
N GLY A 59 -5.89 15.03 7.11
CA GLY A 59 -7.09 15.78 6.74
C GLY A 59 -8.16 15.03 5.97
N LEU A 60 -7.95 13.79 5.50
CA LEU A 60 -9.04 12.99 4.94
C LEU A 60 -9.94 12.47 6.06
N ARG A 61 -11.25 12.73 5.97
CA ARG A 61 -12.25 12.24 6.91
C ARG A 61 -12.79 10.87 6.47
N PHE A 62 -13.00 10.02 7.46
CA PHE A 62 -13.69 8.74 7.35
C PHE A 62 -14.85 8.72 8.33
N ASP A 63 -16.07 8.87 7.84
CA ASP A 63 -17.30 8.78 8.62
C ASP A 63 -17.98 7.46 8.25
N GLU A 64 -17.68 6.44 9.05
CA GLU A 64 -18.20 5.09 8.89
C GLU A 64 -19.01 4.69 10.12
N PRO A 65 -19.83 3.62 10.07
CA PRO A 65 -20.64 3.21 11.20
C PRO A 65 -19.89 3.07 12.53
N PRO A 66 -18.64 2.51 12.58
CA PRO A 66 -17.94 2.35 13.85
C PRO A 66 -17.18 3.59 14.32
N PHE A 67 -16.91 4.57 13.45
CA PHE A 67 -16.10 5.73 13.81
C PHE A 67 -16.35 6.95 12.90
N ASP A 68 -15.97 8.12 13.40
CA ASP A 68 -15.75 9.34 12.63
C ASP A 68 -14.33 9.83 12.95
N VAL A 69 -13.42 9.61 12.02
CA VAL A 69 -11.99 9.87 12.23
C VAL A 69 -11.39 10.61 11.04
N TRP A 70 -10.27 11.25 11.31
CA TRP A 70 -9.48 11.95 10.30
C TRP A 70 -8.10 11.33 10.19
N ALA A 71 -7.61 11.15 8.96
CA ALA A 71 -6.21 10.82 8.76
C ALA A 71 -5.34 11.89 9.44
N THR A 72 -4.44 11.47 10.31
CA THR A 72 -3.65 12.36 11.14
C THR A 72 -2.47 12.96 10.38
N ASN A 73 -1.93 14.06 10.90
CA ASN A 73 -0.64 14.61 10.46
C ASN A 73 0.48 13.63 10.85
N ILE A 74 1.22 13.12 9.85
CA ILE A 74 2.37 12.23 10.03
C ILE A 74 3.70 12.89 9.62
N THR A 75 3.71 14.23 9.47
CA THR A 75 4.95 15.00 9.34
C THR A 75 5.64 15.15 10.69
N PRO A 76 6.95 15.47 10.74
CA PRO A 76 7.68 15.68 12.00
C PRO A 76 7.35 17.00 12.69
N ASP A 77 6.16 17.55 12.48
CA ASP A 77 5.67 18.66 13.27
C ASP A 77 5.46 18.25 14.72
N ARG A 78 5.89 19.10 15.67
CA ARG A 78 5.90 18.75 17.09
C ARG A 78 4.54 18.88 17.76
N ASP A 79 3.72 19.81 17.29
CA ASP A 79 2.46 20.15 17.95
C ASP A 79 1.29 19.37 17.36
N THR A 80 1.29 19.17 16.06
CA THR A 80 0.16 18.57 15.33
C THR A 80 0.48 17.23 14.68
N GLY A 81 1.79 16.90 14.52
CA GLY A 81 2.28 15.70 13.84
C GLY A 81 2.92 14.67 14.80
N ILE A 82 3.93 13.97 14.27
CA ILE A 82 4.66 12.91 14.98
C ILE A 82 6.04 13.35 15.48
N GLY A 83 6.32 14.66 15.49
CA GLY A 83 7.65 15.21 15.79
C GLY A 83 8.14 14.89 17.21
N ASN A 84 7.22 14.78 18.19
CA ASN A 84 7.53 14.45 19.57
C ASN A 84 7.49 12.93 19.87
N TRP A 85 7.14 12.09 18.90
CA TRP A 85 7.10 10.64 19.08
C TRP A 85 8.52 10.06 18.94
N SER A 86 8.85 9.06 19.73
CA SER A 86 10.03 8.23 19.49
C SER A 86 9.85 7.35 18.24
N ASP A 87 10.95 6.84 17.69
CA ASP A 87 10.89 5.91 16.56
C ASP A 87 10.15 4.62 16.92
N ALA A 88 10.29 4.15 18.18
CA ALA A 88 9.55 3.00 18.67
C ALA A 88 8.03 3.25 18.71
N GLU A 89 7.59 4.44 19.10
CA GLU A 89 6.17 4.81 19.09
C GLU A 89 5.60 4.91 17.69
N ILE A 90 6.38 5.43 16.70
CA ILE A 90 5.96 5.44 15.30
C ILE A 90 5.81 4.01 14.78
N LYS A 91 6.77 3.11 15.06
CA LYS A 91 6.70 1.70 14.69
C LYS A 91 5.50 1.00 15.32
N THR A 92 5.24 1.25 16.60
CA THR A 92 4.07 0.72 17.31
C THR A 92 2.76 1.19 16.69
N ALA A 93 2.66 2.47 16.31
CA ALA A 93 1.49 3.00 15.62
C ALA A 93 1.29 2.35 14.24
N LEU A 94 2.37 2.13 13.50
CA LEU A 94 2.32 1.45 12.21
C LEU A 94 1.89 -0.01 12.32
N GLN A 95 2.48 -0.78 13.23
CA GLN A 95 2.32 -2.24 13.28
C GLN A 95 1.22 -2.72 14.22
N GLU A 96 0.93 -1.96 15.28
CA GLU A 96 -0.05 -2.33 16.31
C GLU A 96 -1.26 -1.39 16.33
N GLY A 97 -1.23 -0.33 15.52
CA GLY A 97 -2.30 0.67 15.49
C GLY A 97 -2.45 1.41 16.82
N ARG A 98 -1.40 1.56 17.62
CA ARG A 98 -1.47 2.14 18.95
C ARG A 98 -0.66 3.44 19.03
N ARG A 99 -1.31 4.51 19.45
CA ARG A 99 -0.67 5.82 19.68
C ARG A 99 0.08 5.85 21.01
N PRO A 100 1.05 6.77 21.21
CA PRO A 100 1.78 6.91 22.49
C PRO A 100 0.87 7.06 23.71
N ALA A 101 -0.27 7.75 23.55
CA ALA A 101 -1.28 7.89 24.61
C ALA A 101 -2.13 6.62 24.85
N GLY A 102 -1.79 5.49 24.21
CA GLY A 102 -2.48 4.22 24.39
C GLY A 102 -3.77 4.04 23.58
N HIS A 103 -4.22 5.06 22.87
CA HIS A 103 -5.44 4.96 22.04
C HIS A 103 -5.20 4.09 20.80
N GLN A 104 -6.15 3.18 20.53
CA GLN A 104 -6.16 2.39 19.31
C GLN A 104 -6.53 3.28 18.10
N LEU A 105 -5.82 3.14 16.99
CA LEU A 105 -6.20 3.73 15.71
C LEU A 105 -7.43 3.01 15.14
N ALA A 106 -8.27 3.75 14.42
CA ALA A 106 -9.36 3.15 13.67
C ALA A 106 -8.81 2.20 12.59
N GLU A 107 -9.55 1.12 12.31
CA GLU A 107 -9.11 0.07 11.37
C GLU A 107 -8.92 0.54 9.93
N VAL A 108 -9.44 1.71 9.57
CA VAL A 108 -9.16 2.33 8.28
C VAL A 108 -7.67 2.63 8.11
N MET A 109 -6.92 2.80 9.21
CA MET A 109 -5.46 2.71 9.21
C MET A 109 -5.07 1.22 9.27
N PRO A 110 -4.54 0.64 8.19
CA PRO A 110 -4.40 -0.81 8.05
C PRO A 110 -3.18 -1.37 8.80
N SER A 111 -3.02 -1.02 10.08
CA SER A 111 -1.86 -1.38 10.91
C SER A 111 -1.66 -2.89 11.01
N GLY A 112 -2.73 -3.67 11.04
CA GLY A 112 -2.64 -5.13 11.08
C GLY A 112 -2.05 -5.77 9.82
N PHE A 113 -1.97 -5.02 8.72
CA PHE A 113 -1.27 -5.42 7.50
C PHE A 113 0.22 -5.06 7.55
N TYR A 114 0.62 -4.13 8.40
CA TYR A 114 2.00 -3.65 8.49
C TYR A 114 2.85 -4.42 9.48
N LYS A 115 2.29 -5.38 10.23
CA LYS A 115 3.08 -6.27 11.10
C LYS A 115 4.09 -7.12 10.32
N ILE A 116 3.82 -7.37 9.05
CA ILE A 116 4.71 -8.12 8.14
C ILE A 116 5.97 -7.35 7.73
N LEU A 117 5.99 -6.01 7.91
CA LEU A 117 7.12 -5.18 7.49
C LEU A 117 8.45 -5.72 8.00
N THR A 118 9.41 -5.88 7.08
CA THR A 118 10.77 -6.25 7.48
C THR A 118 11.36 -5.16 8.37
N PRO A 119 12.29 -5.48 9.27
CA PRO A 119 12.95 -4.49 10.12
C PRO A 119 13.56 -3.33 9.31
N ARG A 120 14.22 -3.65 8.19
CA ARG A 120 14.83 -2.65 7.29
C ARG A 120 13.78 -1.71 6.67
N ASP A 121 12.68 -2.24 6.19
CA ASP A 121 11.61 -1.45 5.58
C ASP A 121 10.93 -0.55 6.62
N LEU A 122 10.69 -1.07 7.82
CA LEU A 122 10.13 -0.31 8.93
C LEU A 122 11.04 0.84 9.36
N ASP A 123 12.36 0.58 9.48
CA ASP A 123 13.36 1.61 9.77
C ASP A 123 13.43 2.66 8.66
N GLY A 124 13.37 2.22 7.40
CA GLY A 124 13.35 3.10 6.24
C GLY A 124 12.13 4.02 6.23
N ILE A 125 10.94 3.50 6.54
CA ILE A 125 9.70 4.30 6.65
C ILE A 125 9.87 5.37 7.73
N VAL A 126 10.35 5.01 8.93
CA VAL A 126 10.56 5.97 10.02
C VAL A 126 11.57 7.04 9.61
N ALA A 127 12.70 6.64 9.03
CA ALA A 127 13.74 7.56 8.56
C ALA A 127 13.18 8.55 7.53
N TYR A 128 12.34 8.07 6.60
CA TYR A 128 11.71 8.94 5.60
C TYR A 128 10.71 9.91 6.24
N LEU A 129 9.82 9.45 7.10
CA LEU A 129 8.86 10.32 7.78
C LEU A 129 9.58 11.41 8.62
N ARG A 130 10.70 11.08 9.27
CA ARG A 130 11.54 12.05 9.99
C ARG A 130 12.21 13.08 9.09
N SER A 131 12.48 12.74 7.84
CA SER A 131 13.15 13.62 6.87
C SER A 131 12.21 14.63 6.20
N LEU A 132 10.91 14.49 6.38
CA LEU A 132 9.92 15.38 5.77
C LEU A 132 9.97 16.79 6.39
N PRO A 133 9.60 17.84 5.65
CA PRO A 133 9.37 19.13 6.25
C PRO A 133 8.19 19.06 7.24
N PRO A 134 8.31 19.67 8.44
CA PRO A 134 7.18 19.77 9.35
C PRO A 134 6.09 20.67 8.75
N VAL A 135 4.83 20.26 8.91
CA VAL A 135 3.66 21.03 8.50
C VAL A 135 2.74 21.16 9.69
N ASP A 136 2.52 22.38 10.17
CA ASP A 136 1.51 22.65 11.20
C ASP A 136 0.12 22.49 10.58
N HIS A 137 -0.55 21.39 10.93
CA HIS A 137 -1.91 21.12 10.48
C HIS A 137 -2.66 20.27 11.52
N LYS A 138 -3.47 20.92 12.30
CA LYS A 138 -4.30 20.26 13.31
C LYS A 138 -5.56 19.67 12.66
N VAL A 139 -5.77 18.37 12.85
CA VAL A 139 -6.99 17.68 12.44
C VAL A 139 -7.91 17.44 13.63
N PRO A 140 -9.23 17.30 13.43
CA PRO A 140 -10.16 16.94 14.50
C PRO A 140 -9.79 15.63 15.20
N GLY A 141 -10.10 15.53 16.48
CA GLY A 141 -9.92 14.30 17.24
C GLY A 141 -10.86 13.19 16.76
N PRO A 142 -10.49 11.92 16.96
CA PRO A 142 -11.32 10.78 16.57
C PRO A 142 -12.55 10.63 17.47
N VAL A 143 -13.66 10.21 16.86
CA VAL A 143 -14.88 9.78 17.59
C VAL A 143 -15.11 8.31 17.28
N TYR A 144 -15.02 7.45 18.29
CA TYR A 144 -15.31 6.02 18.18
C TYR A 144 -16.75 5.76 18.62
N LYS A 145 -17.57 5.19 17.75
CA LYS A 145 -18.99 4.90 17.96
C LYS A 145 -19.20 3.46 18.46
N MET A 146 -18.26 2.56 18.11
CA MET A 146 -18.19 1.18 18.62
C MET A 146 -16.76 0.67 18.59
N GLN A 147 -16.49 -0.39 19.36
CA GLN A 147 -15.20 -1.09 19.30
C GLN A 147 -15.21 -2.10 18.13
N ILE A 148 -14.18 -2.02 17.31
CA ILE A 148 -13.88 -3.04 16.29
C ILE A 148 -12.61 -3.76 16.74
N PRO A 149 -12.56 -5.10 16.72
CA PRO A 149 -11.35 -5.84 17.04
C PRO A 149 -10.20 -5.46 16.12
N PHE A 150 -9.01 -5.28 16.70
CA PHE A 150 -7.80 -5.12 15.88
C PHE A 150 -7.53 -6.41 15.12
N GLN A 151 -7.65 -6.34 13.80
CA GLN A 151 -7.43 -7.50 12.93
C GLN A 151 -6.03 -7.45 12.33
N VAL A 152 -5.36 -8.61 12.35
CA VAL A 152 -4.13 -8.84 11.61
C VAL A 152 -4.48 -9.61 10.35
N PHE A 153 -3.90 -9.19 9.22
CA PHE A 153 -4.10 -9.92 7.98
C PHE A 153 -3.45 -11.32 8.09
N PRO A 154 -4.17 -12.41 7.73
CA PRO A 154 -3.65 -13.77 7.83
C PRO A 154 -2.33 -13.96 7.09
N GLY A 155 -1.31 -14.46 7.80
CA GLY A 155 0.06 -14.59 7.30
C GLY A 155 0.94 -13.35 7.51
N ALA A 156 0.40 -12.26 8.07
CA ALA A 156 1.13 -11.03 8.37
C ALA A 156 1.37 -10.82 9.88
N GLU A 157 1.26 -11.87 10.69
CA GLU A 157 1.31 -11.79 12.16
C GLU A 157 2.69 -11.39 12.69
N LYS A 158 3.73 -11.57 11.89
CA LYS A 158 5.13 -11.27 12.25
C LYS A 158 5.91 -10.71 11.06
N PRO A 159 7.00 -9.97 11.30
CA PRO A 159 7.86 -9.48 10.25
C PRO A 159 8.41 -10.61 9.36
N MET A 160 8.46 -10.37 8.04
CA MET A 160 9.22 -11.19 7.11
C MET A 160 10.72 -10.86 7.22
N SER A 161 11.56 -11.84 6.83
CA SER A 161 12.99 -11.60 6.65
C SER A 161 13.30 -10.98 5.29
N GLU A 162 14.43 -10.29 5.18
CA GLU A 162 14.87 -9.74 3.89
C GLU A 162 15.04 -10.84 2.83
N SER A 163 15.53 -12.01 3.23
CA SER A 163 15.71 -13.15 2.32
C SER A 163 14.39 -13.76 1.83
N ASP A 164 13.29 -13.58 2.55
CA ASP A 164 11.98 -14.01 2.04
C ASP A 164 11.56 -13.21 0.81
N LEU A 165 12.04 -11.96 0.69
CA LEU A 165 11.71 -11.08 -0.44
C LEU A 165 12.46 -11.45 -1.73
N ASP A 166 13.43 -12.36 -1.68
CA ASP A 166 14.09 -12.92 -2.87
C ASP A 166 13.17 -13.90 -3.62
N ASP A 167 12.24 -14.54 -2.91
CA ASP A 167 11.19 -15.35 -3.54
C ASP A 167 10.08 -14.48 -4.11
N LYS A 168 9.79 -14.67 -5.39
CA LYS A 168 8.82 -13.85 -6.12
C LYS A 168 7.41 -13.88 -5.52
N LEU A 169 6.94 -15.05 -5.07
CA LEU A 169 5.58 -15.17 -4.52
C LEU A 169 5.50 -14.59 -3.11
N LYS A 170 6.51 -14.82 -2.27
CA LYS A 170 6.59 -14.22 -0.94
C LYS A 170 6.71 -12.70 -1.03
N ARG A 171 7.54 -12.18 -1.96
CA ARG A 171 7.62 -10.75 -2.24
C ARG A 171 6.28 -10.19 -2.71
N GLY A 172 5.57 -10.91 -3.58
CA GLY A 172 4.23 -10.54 -4.03
C GLY A 172 3.23 -10.49 -2.89
N PHE A 173 3.22 -11.49 -2.02
CA PHE A 173 2.41 -11.50 -0.79
C PHE A 173 2.72 -10.30 0.09
N TYR A 174 4.00 -10.05 0.37
CA TYR A 174 4.46 -8.90 1.14
C TYR A 174 3.94 -7.58 0.55
N LEU A 175 4.16 -7.34 -0.74
CA LEU A 175 3.77 -6.10 -1.42
C LEU A 175 2.25 -5.91 -1.47
N VAL A 176 1.47 -6.95 -1.78
CA VAL A 176 0.00 -6.90 -1.78
C VAL A 176 -0.53 -6.63 -0.37
N THR A 177 0.14 -7.16 0.65
CA THR A 177 -0.21 -6.94 2.06
C THR A 177 0.06 -5.49 2.46
N ILE A 178 1.28 -4.98 2.31
CA ILE A 178 1.61 -3.61 2.72
C ILE A 178 0.98 -2.54 1.83
N ALA A 179 0.62 -2.86 0.59
CA ALA A 179 -0.23 -2.02 -0.25
C ALA A 179 -1.72 -2.11 0.14
N HIS A 180 -2.04 -2.90 1.17
CA HIS A 180 -3.37 -3.15 1.74
C HIS A 180 -4.47 -3.44 0.69
N CYS A 181 -4.10 -4.05 -0.44
CA CYS A 181 -5.04 -4.35 -1.52
C CYS A 181 -6.25 -5.14 -1.00
N ILE A 182 -5.98 -6.19 -0.24
CA ILE A 182 -6.99 -7.10 0.31
C ILE A 182 -7.92 -6.38 1.32
N ALA A 183 -7.44 -5.36 2.04
CA ALA A 183 -8.29 -4.61 2.96
C ALA A 183 -9.46 -3.92 2.26
N CYS A 184 -9.20 -3.28 1.11
CA CYS A 184 -10.24 -2.62 0.33
C CYS A 184 -11.05 -3.60 -0.51
N HIS A 185 -10.41 -4.67 -1.00
CA HIS A 185 -11.02 -5.64 -1.90
C HIS A 185 -11.68 -6.83 -1.20
N THR A 186 -11.82 -6.79 0.13
CA THR A 186 -12.57 -7.79 0.91
C THR A 186 -13.70 -7.11 1.66
N PRO A 187 -14.94 -7.59 1.59
CA PRO A 187 -16.06 -7.01 2.33
C PRO A 187 -15.89 -7.24 3.84
N PHE A 188 -16.65 -6.49 4.62
CA PHE A 188 -16.82 -6.78 6.03
C PHE A 188 -17.64 -8.05 6.21
N GLY A 189 -17.34 -8.79 7.28
CA GLY A 189 -18.19 -9.86 7.79
C GLY A 189 -19.44 -9.33 8.52
N PRO A 190 -20.10 -10.17 9.31
CA PRO A 190 -21.20 -9.75 10.17
C PRO A 190 -20.84 -8.55 11.02
N PRO A 191 -21.83 -7.77 11.52
CA PRO A 191 -21.57 -6.58 12.32
C PRO A 191 -20.55 -6.82 13.44
N ALA A 192 -19.59 -5.89 13.57
CA ALA A 192 -18.52 -5.90 14.58
C ALA A 192 -17.48 -7.04 14.46
N THR A 193 -17.46 -7.82 13.37
CA THR A 193 -16.45 -8.87 13.16
C THR A 193 -15.24 -8.41 12.32
N GLY A 194 -15.34 -7.22 11.70
CA GLY A 194 -14.29 -6.68 10.83
C GLY A 194 -14.32 -7.26 9.41
N ILE A 195 -13.15 -7.32 8.76
CA ILE A 195 -13.01 -7.79 7.36
C ILE A 195 -13.13 -9.32 7.32
N ASP A 196 -13.92 -9.87 6.38
CA ASP A 196 -14.15 -11.30 6.21
C ASP A 196 -13.03 -11.95 5.36
N PHE A 197 -11.87 -12.12 5.96
CA PHE A 197 -10.75 -12.77 5.28
C PHE A 197 -10.97 -14.25 5.00
N GLU A 198 -11.81 -14.93 5.76
CA GLU A 198 -12.04 -16.37 5.65
C GLU A 198 -12.90 -16.73 4.44
N ASN A 199 -14.05 -16.07 4.32
CA ASN A 199 -15.05 -16.46 3.32
C ASN A 199 -14.98 -15.59 2.06
N SER A 200 -14.52 -14.35 2.15
CA SER A 200 -14.69 -13.33 1.12
C SER A 200 -13.39 -12.65 0.65
N LEU A 201 -12.22 -13.27 0.95
CA LEU A 201 -10.91 -12.74 0.60
C LEU A 201 -10.82 -12.29 -0.87
N GLY A 202 -10.62 -11.01 -1.11
CA GLY A 202 -10.43 -10.46 -2.45
C GLY A 202 -11.68 -10.40 -3.33
N LYS A 203 -12.85 -10.80 -2.82
CA LYS A 203 -14.12 -10.86 -3.56
C LYS A 203 -14.60 -9.50 -4.06
N GLY A 204 -14.19 -8.41 -3.44
CA GLY A 204 -14.70 -7.07 -3.73
C GLY A 204 -16.03 -6.77 -3.04
N GLY A 205 -16.75 -5.78 -3.57
CA GLY A 205 -18.09 -5.41 -3.07
C GLY A 205 -18.10 -4.30 -2.02
N ARG A 206 -16.97 -3.96 -1.41
CA ARG A 206 -16.89 -2.84 -0.45
C ARG A 206 -17.08 -1.51 -1.18
N GLU A 207 -17.92 -0.64 -0.63
CA GLU A 207 -18.22 0.68 -1.19
C GLU A 207 -17.44 1.78 -0.47
N PHE A 208 -17.01 2.77 -1.26
CA PHE A 208 -16.26 3.93 -0.81
C PHE A 208 -16.92 5.20 -1.34
N PRO A 209 -17.83 5.81 -0.57
CA PRO A 209 -18.39 7.10 -0.92
C PRO A 209 -17.34 8.21 -0.82
N GLY A 210 -17.43 9.20 -1.69
CA GLY A 210 -16.51 10.34 -1.68
C GLY A 210 -16.88 11.39 -2.73
N PRO A 211 -16.06 12.42 -2.92
CA PRO A 211 -16.31 13.47 -3.92
C PRO A 211 -16.41 12.94 -5.36
N TRP A 212 -15.92 11.71 -5.59
CA TRP A 212 -16.02 10.97 -6.87
C TRP A 212 -17.33 10.19 -7.03
N GLY A 213 -18.29 10.34 -6.13
CA GLY A 213 -19.46 9.48 -5.99
C GLY A 213 -19.12 8.19 -5.23
N VAL A 214 -19.87 7.11 -5.50
CA VAL A 214 -19.58 5.80 -4.91
C VAL A 214 -18.61 5.03 -5.81
N SER A 215 -17.54 4.51 -5.22
CA SER A 215 -16.61 3.58 -5.83
C SER A 215 -16.76 2.22 -5.17
N THR A 216 -17.01 1.17 -5.95
CA THR A 216 -17.11 -0.20 -5.42
C THR A 216 -15.84 -0.97 -5.74
N ALA A 217 -15.17 -1.51 -4.71
CA ALA A 217 -14.00 -2.37 -4.88
C ALA A 217 -14.37 -3.60 -5.72
N ARG A 218 -13.52 -3.96 -6.66
CA ARG A 218 -13.74 -5.06 -7.59
C ARG A 218 -13.18 -6.37 -7.04
N ASN A 219 -13.66 -7.48 -7.57
CA ASN A 219 -13.11 -8.80 -7.32
C ASN A 219 -11.69 -8.87 -7.92
N ILE A 220 -10.68 -9.15 -7.08
CA ILE A 220 -9.28 -9.30 -7.48
C ILE A 220 -8.77 -10.73 -7.29
N THR A 221 -9.66 -11.68 -7.11
CA THR A 221 -9.35 -13.11 -7.03
C THR A 221 -9.07 -13.70 -8.41
N SER A 222 -8.55 -14.92 -8.43
CA SER A 222 -8.33 -15.70 -9.65
C SER A 222 -9.62 -16.18 -10.33
N SER A 223 -10.80 -15.72 -9.90
CA SER A 223 -12.06 -16.06 -10.55
C SER A 223 -12.08 -15.62 -12.02
N LYS A 224 -12.51 -16.53 -12.88
CA LYS A 224 -12.83 -16.26 -14.31
C LYS A 224 -14.29 -15.87 -14.51
N LYS A 225 -15.09 -16.03 -13.47
CA LYS A 225 -16.48 -15.58 -13.38
C LYS A 225 -16.55 -14.32 -12.51
N SER A 226 -17.72 -13.76 -12.32
CA SER A 226 -18.00 -12.68 -11.36
C SER A 226 -17.01 -11.50 -11.41
N ALA A 227 -16.52 -11.15 -12.61
CA ALA A 227 -15.61 -10.04 -12.83
C ALA A 227 -14.28 -10.08 -12.04
N GLY A 228 -13.79 -11.29 -11.67
CA GLY A 228 -12.45 -11.50 -11.14
C GLY A 228 -11.36 -11.24 -12.18
N ILE A 229 -10.11 -11.42 -11.80
CA ILE A 229 -8.97 -11.17 -12.70
C ILE A 229 -8.40 -12.45 -13.34
N GLY A 230 -9.09 -13.60 -13.20
CA GLY A 230 -8.57 -14.90 -13.62
C GLY A 230 -8.38 -15.07 -15.12
N ASP A 231 -9.11 -14.34 -15.94
CA ASP A 231 -9.02 -14.32 -17.40
C ASP A 231 -8.31 -13.07 -17.97
N TRP A 232 -7.75 -12.24 -17.10
CA TRP A 232 -6.97 -11.06 -17.52
C TRP A 232 -5.53 -11.48 -17.78
N SER A 233 -4.88 -10.86 -18.76
CA SER A 233 -3.42 -10.95 -18.92
C SER A 233 -2.72 -10.20 -17.78
N ASP A 234 -1.45 -10.52 -17.52
CA ASP A 234 -0.66 -9.81 -16.51
C ASP A 234 -0.52 -8.32 -16.85
N ALA A 235 -0.41 -7.98 -18.14
CA ALA A 235 -0.37 -6.60 -18.61
C ALA A 235 -1.68 -5.85 -18.31
N GLU A 236 -2.84 -6.48 -18.43
CA GLU A 236 -4.13 -5.88 -18.08
C GLU A 236 -4.26 -5.65 -16.57
N VAL A 237 -3.80 -6.61 -15.74
CA VAL A 237 -3.78 -6.44 -14.28
C VAL A 237 -2.85 -5.30 -13.89
N LYS A 238 -1.62 -5.26 -14.42
CA LYS A 238 -0.67 -4.15 -14.17
C LYS A 238 -1.25 -2.80 -14.60
N ARG A 239 -1.89 -2.73 -15.76
CA ARG A 239 -2.54 -1.51 -16.25
C ARG A 239 -3.64 -1.04 -15.29
N ALA A 240 -4.44 -1.94 -14.74
CA ALA A 240 -5.45 -1.59 -13.76
C ALA A 240 -4.82 -1.05 -12.47
N ILE A 241 -3.73 -1.67 -11.99
CA ILE A 241 -3.02 -1.24 -10.79
C ILE A 241 -2.36 0.13 -10.99
N THR A 242 -1.69 0.37 -12.13
CA THR A 242 -0.83 1.55 -12.33
C THR A 242 -1.50 2.71 -13.07
N GLN A 243 -2.49 2.44 -13.91
CA GLN A 243 -3.15 3.44 -14.74
C GLN A 243 -4.64 3.61 -14.40
N GLY A 244 -5.18 2.75 -13.53
CA GLY A 244 -6.59 2.76 -13.20
C GLY A 244 -7.50 2.43 -14.38
N VAL A 245 -7.02 1.62 -15.34
CA VAL A 245 -7.78 1.23 -16.54
C VAL A 245 -8.02 -0.27 -16.54
N ARG A 246 -9.27 -0.67 -16.52
CA ARG A 246 -9.70 -2.08 -16.54
C ARG A 246 -9.49 -2.73 -17.91
N LYS A 247 -9.68 -4.05 -17.97
CA LYS A 247 -9.63 -4.84 -19.21
C LYS A 247 -10.58 -4.30 -20.29
N ASP A 248 -11.78 -3.90 -19.90
CA ASP A 248 -12.81 -3.33 -20.76
C ASP A 248 -12.59 -1.84 -21.14
N GLY A 249 -11.48 -1.24 -20.70
CA GLY A 249 -11.16 0.16 -20.93
C GLY A 249 -11.81 1.15 -19.97
N THR A 250 -12.69 0.70 -19.07
CA THR A 250 -13.30 1.60 -18.08
C THR A 250 -12.28 2.06 -17.04
N LYS A 251 -12.47 3.29 -16.54
CA LYS A 251 -11.57 3.88 -15.52
C LYS A 251 -12.01 3.52 -14.11
N LEU A 252 -11.04 3.21 -13.27
CA LEU A 252 -11.24 3.06 -11.83
C LEU A 252 -11.41 4.44 -11.19
N LYS A 253 -12.11 4.45 -10.06
CA LYS A 253 -12.33 5.65 -9.24
C LYS A 253 -11.46 5.60 -7.98
N PRO A 254 -11.18 6.77 -7.36
CA PRO A 254 -10.65 6.79 -6.00
C PRO A 254 -11.56 6.00 -5.03
N PRO A 255 -11.06 5.46 -3.92
CA PRO A 255 -9.71 5.66 -3.39
C PRO A 255 -8.63 4.72 -3.96
N MET A 256 -8.90 3.99 -5.06
CA MET A 256 -7.86 3.14 -5.67
C MET A 256 -6.59 3.95 -5.97
N GLY A 257 -5.46 3.51 -5.41
CA GLY A 257 -4.21 4.27 -5.35
C GLY A 257 -3.35 4.25 -6.63
N TYR A 258 -3.94 4.03 -7.81
CA TYR A 258 -3.22 3.89 -9.08
C TYR A 258 -2.25 5.04 -9.41
N PRO A 259 -2.48 6.32 -9.04
CA PRO A 259 -1.51 7.38 -9.32
C PRO A 259 -0.18 7.21 -8.56
N PHE A 260 -0.22 6.55 -7.41
CA PHE A 260 0.96 6.21 -6.61
C PHE A 260 1.60 4.92 -7.12
N TYR A 261 0.81 3.89 -7.34
CA TYR A 261 1.28 2.60 -7.89
C TYR A 261 1.93 2.72 -9.28
N ALA A 262 1.63 3.78 -10.04
CA ALA A 262 2.28 4.07 -11.32
C ALA A 262 3.81 4.23 -11.22
N LYS A 263 4.33 4.45 -10.01
CA LYS A 263 5.77 4.62 -9.73
C LYS A 263 6.43 3.32 -9.24
N MET A 264 5.69 2.22 -9.16
CA MET A 264 6.24 0.93 -8.75
C MET A 264 7.22 0.39 -9.80
N THR A 265 8.23 -0.33 -9.33
CA THR A 265 9.14 -1.05 -10.23
C THR A 265 8.43 -2.20 -10.94
N ASP A 266 8.85 -2.52 -12.16
CA ASP A 266 8.28 -3.65 -12.90
C ASP A 266 8.40 -4.96 -12.15
N GLY A 267 9.55 -5.18 -11.45
CA GLY A 267 9.77 -6.38 -10.65
C GLY A 267 8.80 -6.52 -9.48
N ASP A 268 8.44 -5.41 -8.83
CA ASP A 268 7.44 -5.41 -7.75
C ASP A 268 6.03 -5.65 -8.29
N LEU A 269 5.69 -5.03 -9.41
CA LEU A 269 4.42 -5.28 -10.09
C LEU A 269 4.30 -6.74 -10.56
N ASP A 270 5.38 -7.32 -11.09
CA ASP A 270 5.43 -8.73 -11.48
C ASP A 270 5.23 -9.68 -10.29
N ALA A 271 5.81 -9.35 -9.14
CA ALA A 271 5.63 -10.11 -7.91
C ALA A 271 4.19 -10.01 -7.40
N MET A 272 3.62 -8.79 -7.35
CA MET A 272 2.23 -8.58 -6.94
C MET A 272 1.25 -9.36 -7.82
N VAL A 273 1.39 -9.29 -9.15
CA VAL A 273 0.52 -10.00 -10.08
C VAL A 273 0.66 -11.52 -9.88
N ALA A 274 1.90 -12.03 -9.74
CA ALA A 274 2.13 -13.45 -9.47
C ALA A 274 1.40 -13.92 -8.22
N TYR A 275 1.46 -13.14 -7.11
CA TYR A 275 0.72 -13.47 -5.90
C TYR A 275 -0.81 -13.38 -6.09
N LEU A 276 -1.31 -12.32 -6.72
CA LEU A 276 -2.76 -12.16 -6.97
C LEU A 276 -3.35 -13.34 -7.77
N ARG A 277 -2.54 -13.97 -8.63
CA ARG A 277 -2.93 -15.20 -9.34
C ARG A 277 -3.15 -16.41 -8.42
N THR A 278 -2.54 -16.41 -7.23
CA THR A 278 -2.71 -17.48 -6.24
C THR A 278 -3.90 -17.27 -5.32
N VAL A 279 -4.49 -16.08 -5.28
CA VAL A 279 -5.67 -15.79 -4.45
C VAL A 279 -6.84 -16.66 -4.92
N PRO A 280 -7.41 -17.51 -4.04
CA PRO A 280 -8.46 -18.44 -4.43
C PRO A 280 -9.66 -17.74 -5.07
N ALA A 281 -10.20 -18.33 -6.13
CA ALA A 281 -11.38 -17.80 -6.80
C ALA A 281 -12.57 -17.66 -5.83
N LYS A 282 -13.19 -16.49 -5.82
CA LYS A 282 -14.43 -16.20 -5.08
C LYS A 282 -15.46 -15.66 -6.07
N GLU A 283 -16.70 -16.16 -5.98
CA GLU A 283 -17.81 -15.77 -6.84
C GLU A 283 -18.71 -14.71 -6.17
#